data_143f6be5d9cbefcebe2fb8df1d64b7cc
#
_entry.id   143f6be5d9cbefcebe2fb8df1d64b7cc
#
_cell.length_a   1.000
_cell.length_b   1.000
_cell.length_c   1.000
_cell.angle_alpha   90.00
_cell.angle_beta   90.00
_cell.angle_gamma   90.00
#
_symmetry.space_group_name_H-M   'P 1'
#
loop_
_entity.id
_entity.type
_entity.pdbx_description
1 polymer ?
#
loop_
_entity_poly.entity_id
_entity_poly.type
_entity_poly.pdbx_seq_one_letter_code
_entity_poly.pdbx_strand_id
1 'polypeptide(L)'
;MPHYLIYFNQQWVGDHDEAWFEGRVEPSTAVVRDMQDQGVLVYAGGLVEELEEAASADATSGELVVTDGPFAETKEWLGGLTIVDVPDDESARMWAGRVAEGCGWPQEVRRFKAGSLQALVLDG
;
A
#
# COMPACT_ATOMS: atom_id res chain seq x y z
N MET A 1 3.34 10.51 15.58
CA MET A 1 3.76 9.09 15.66
C MET A 1 4.31 8.67 14.31
N PRO A 2 5.20 7.67 14.26
CA PRO A 2 5.72 7.26 12.95
C PRO A 2 4.64 6.66 12.06
N HIS A 3 4.81 6.81 10.76
CA HIS A 3 3.96 6.20 9.76
C HIS A 3 4.58 4.88 9.30
N TYR A 4 3.73 3.94 8.98
CA TYR A 4 4.12 2.65 8.45
C TYR A 4 3.33 2.36 7.19
N LEU A 5 4.01 1.73 6.22
CA LEU A 5 3.43 1.26 4.99
C LEU A 5 3.16 -0.23 5.10
N ILE A 6 1.89 -0.61 5.01
CA ILE A 6 1.46 -2.01 4.89
C ILE A 6 1.12 -2.18 3.41
N TYR A 7 1.68 -3.20 2.75
CA TYR A 7 1.54 -3.32 1.30
C TYR A 7 1.60 -4.76 0.85
N PHE A 8 1.18 -4.98 -0.38
CA PHE A 8 1.31 -6.27 -1.04
C PHE A 8 1.66 -6.07 -2.51
N ASN A 9 2.35 -7.05 -3.08
CA ASN A 9 2.53 -7.11 -4.51
C ASN A 9 1.33 -7.83 -5.14
N GLN A 10 0.97 -7.43 -6.36
CA GLN A 10 -0.21 -7.95 -7.05
C GLN A 10 -0.21 -9.48 -7.12
N GLN A 11 0.96 -10.08 -7.33
CA GLN A 11 1.13 -11.52 -7.49
C GLN A 11 0.86 -12.32 -6.21
N TRP A 12 0.92 -11.67 -5.04
CA TRP A 12 0.62 -12.33 -3.76
C TRP A 12 -0.87 -12.59 -3.57
N VAL A 13 -1.71 -11.91 -4.33
CA VAL A 13 -3.17 -12.07 -4.24
C VAL A 13 -3.59 -13.49 -4.63
N GLY A 14 -2.96 -14.06 -5.65
CA GLY A 14 -3.28 -15.39 -6.16
C GLY A 14 -4.45 -15.37 -7.12
N ASP A 15 -4.78 -16.54 -7.64
CA ASP A 15 -5.88 -16.72 -8.57
C ASP A 15 -7.14 -17.17 -7.82
N HIS A 16 -8.19 -16.36 -7.91
CA HIS A 16 -9.47 -16.63 -7.26
C HIS A 16 -10.60 -16.21 -8.17
N ASP A 17 -11.76 -16.80 -7.99
CA ASP A 17 -12.95 -16.40 -8.74
C ASP A 17 -13.56 -15.12 -8.17
N GLU A 18 -14.53 -14.58 -8.91
CA GLU A 18 -15.21 -13.33 -8.53
C GLU A 18 -15.91 -13.44 -7.18
N ALA A 19 -16.54 -14.58 -6.90
CA ALA A 19 -17.23 -14.80 -5.64
C ALA A 19 -16.27 -14.76 -4.43
N TRP A 20 -15.05 -15.26 -4.60
CA TRP A 20 -14.04 -15.19 -3.55
C TRP A 20 -13.67 -13.74 -3.24
N PHE A 21 -13.43 -12.93 -4.29
CA PHE A 21 -13.11 -11.52 -4.12
C PHE A 21 -14.26 -10.74 -3.47
N GLU A 22 -15.50 -11.00 -3.89
CA GLU A 22 -16.67 -10.39 -3.27
C GLU A 22 -16.76 -10.71 -1.78
N GLY A 23 -16.37 -11.91 -1.39
CA GLY A 23 -16.32 -12.34 0.00
C GLY A 23 -15.25 -11.66 0.83
N ARG A 24 -14.27 -10.99 0.19
CA ARG A 24 -13.21 -10.26 0.90
C ARG A 24 -13.57 -8.81 1.18
N VAL A 25 -14.61 -8.29 0.56
CA VAL A 25 -14.98 -6.87 0.70
C VAL A 25 -15.32 -6.54 2.16
N GLU A 26 -16.20 -7.29 2.79
CA GLU A 26 -16.61 -6.98 4.17
C GLU A 26 -15.46 -7.16 5.18
N PRO A 27 -14.71 -8.29 5.19
CA PRO A 27 -13.60 -8.44 6.14
C PRO A 27 -12.52 -7.38 5.98
N SER A 28 -12.15 -7.02 4.74
CA SER A 28 -11.12 -6.02 4.50
C SER A 28 -11.61 -4.62 4.89
N THR A 29 -12.85 -4.29 4.54
CA THR A 29 -13.46 -3.00 4.89
C THR A 29 -13.58 -2.85 6.41
N ALA A 30 -13.90 -3.93 7.13
CA ALA A 30 -14.02 -3.90 8.58
C ALA A 30 -12.70 -3.51 9.26
N VAL A 31 -11.56 -3.99 8.75
CA VAL A 31 -10.24 -3.64 9.30
C VAL A 31 -9.97 -2.15 9.09
N VAL A 32 -10.23 -1.62 7.90
CA VAL A 32 -10.02 -0.20 7.60
C VAL A 32 -10.93 0.69 8.45
N ARG A 33 -12.16 0.25 8.64
CA ARG A 33 -13.12 0.97 9.50
C ARG A 33 -12.63 1.03 10.96
N ASP A 34 -12.08 -0.08 11.48
CA ASP A 34 -11.47 -0.10 12.80
C ASP A 34 -10.29 0.85 12.91
N MET A 35 -9.44 0.89 11.88
CA MET A 35 -8.32 1.84 11.84
C MET A 35 -8.82 3.28 11.90
N GLN A 36 -9.87 3.58 11.16
CA GLN A 36 -10.47 4.91 11.17
C GLN A 36 -11.04 5.25 12.54
N ASP A 37 -11.77 4.31 13.14
CA ASP A 37 -12.38 4.50 14.46
C ASP A 37 -11.34 4.74 15.56
N GLN A 38 -10.17 4.12 15.44
CA GLN A 38 -9.06 4.28 16.37
C GLN A 38 -8.14 5.45 16.03
N GLY A 39 -8.41 6.15 14.93
CA GLY A 39 -7.64 7.32 14.54
C GLY A 39 -6.24 7.03 14.02
N VAL A 40 -5.98 5.81 13.54
CA VAL A 40 -4.65 5.41 13.05
C VAL A 40 -4.56 5.38 11.52
N LEU A 41 -5.67 5.46 10.81
CA LEU A 41 -5.69 5.37 9.36
C LEU A 41 -5.18 6.67 8.72
N VAL A 42 -4.18 6.56 7.84
CA VAL A 42 -3.74 7.67 6.99
C VAL A 42 -4.32 7.50 5.58
N TYR A 43 -4.17 6.32 5.00
CA TYR A 43 -4.71 6.02 3.67
C TYR A 43 -4.80 4.51 3.47
N ALA A 44 -5.77 4.05 2.69
CA ALA A 44 -5.88 2.66 2.27
C ALA A 44 -6.46 2.61 0.86
N GLY A 45 -5.87 1.83 -0.02
CA GLY A 45 -6.36 1.66 -1.37
C GLY A 45 -5.55 0.68 -2.20
N GLY A 46 -6.23 0.09 -3.17
CA GLY A 46 -5.59 -0.74 -4.18
C GLY A 46 -5.17 0.10 -5.39
N LEU A 47 -4.26 -0.44 -6.15
CA LEU A 47 -3.84 0.15 -7.42
C LEU A 47 -4.52 -0.59 -8.57
N VAL A 48 -4.66 0.09 -9.70
CA VAL A 48 -5.13 -0.55 -10.94
C VAL A 48 -4.21 -1.72 -11.24
N GLU A 49 -4.79 -2.89 -11.50
CA GLU A 49 -4.05 -4.14 -11.61
C GLU A 49 -3.15 -4.22 -12.84
N GLU A 50 -3.56 -3.57 -13.92
CA GLU A 50 -2.87 -3.61 -15.22
C GLU A 50 -1.64 -2.71 -15.18
N LEU A 51 -0.46 -3.33 -15.10
CA LEU A 51 0.81 -2.60 -15.00
C LEU A 51 1.08 -1.73 -16.26
N GLU A 52 0.54 -2.12 -17.40
CA GLU A 52 0.66 -1.33 -18.64
C GLU A 52 -0.01 0.03 -18.59
N GLU A 53 -0.91 0.26 -17.62
CA GLU A 53 -1.51 1.57 -17.40
C GLU A 53 -0.60 2.51 -16.62
N ALA A 54 0.52 2.01 -16.10
CA ALA A 54 1.51 2.86 -15.45
C ALA A 54 2.13 3.82 -16.47
N ALA A 55 2.66 4.92 -15.97
CA ALA A 55 3.50 5.81 -16.74
C ALA A 55 4.83 5.96 -16.02
N SER A 56 5.90 6.18 -16.78
CA SER A 56 7.23 6.37 -16.23
C SER A 56 7.72 7.77 -16.54
N ALA A 57 8.38 8.39 -15.59
CA ALA A 57 8.98 9.72 -15.77
C ALA A 57 10.45 9.65 -15.33
N ASP A 58 11.34 10.10 -16.19
CA ASP A 58 12.77 10.05 -15.95
C ASP A 58 13.43 11.33 -16.44
N ALA A 59 14.18 12.00 -15.59
CA ALA A 59 14.92 13.22 -15.94
C ALA A 59 16.44 13.06 -15.70
N THR A 60 16.92 11.83 -15.56
CA THR A 60 18.34 11.57 -15.23
C THR A 60 19.29 11.94 -16.36
N SER A 61 18.81 12.05 -17.60
CA SER A 61 19.62 12.50 -18.75
C SER A 61 19.77 14.02 -18.83
N GLY A 62 19.09 14.76 -17.96
CA GLY A 62 19.02 16.23 -18.04
C GLY A 62 17.76 16.74 -18.72
N GLU A 63 16.99 15.87 -19.35
CA GLU A 63 15.70 16.19 -19.95
C GLU A 63 14.64 15.27 -19.37
N LEU A 64 13.44 15.81 -19.13
CA LEU A 64 12.32 15.00 -18.66
C LEU A 64 11.75 14.16 -19.80
N VAL A 65 11.72 12.86 -19.61
CA VAL A 65 11.09 11.92 -20.54
C VAL A 65 9.96 11.21 -19.79
N VAL A 66 8.75 11.32 -20.30
CA VAL A 66 7.57 10.62 -19.76
C VAL A 66 7.11 9.63 -20.82
N THR A 67 6.99 8.35 -20.43
CA THR A 67 6.58 7.28 -21.34
C THR A 67 5.44 6.48 -20.75
N ASP A 68 4.62 5.89 -21.60
CA ASP A 68 3.58 4.97 -21.18
C ASP A 68 4.21 3.63 -20.72
N GLY A 69 3.60 3.02 -19.72
CA GLY A 69 4.05 1.75 -19.19
C GLY A 69 5.04 1.88 -18.04
N PRO A 70 5.43 0.76 -17.43
CA PRO A 70 6.39 0.75 -16.34
C PRO A 70 7.81 1.05 -16.84
N PHE A 71 8.68 1.52 -15.94
CA PHE A 71 10.07 1.82 -16.26
C PHE A 71 10.83 0.58 -16.75
N ALA A 72 10.53 -0.57 -16.15
CA ALA A 72 11.09 -1.86 -16.57
C ALA A 72 10.05 -2.94 -16.35
N GLU A 73 10.10 -3.98 -17.18
CA GLU A 73 9.26 -5.15 -16.95
C GLU A 73 9.71 -5.86 -15.67
N THR A 74 8.75 -6.27 -14.87
CA THR A 74 8.99 -6.96 -13.61
C THR A 74 7.98 -8.08 -13.44
N LYS A 75 8.36 -9.10 -12.66
CA LYS A 75 7.48 -10.23 -12.36
C LYS A 75 6.55 -9.93 -11.18
N GLU A 76 6.91 -8.96 -10.36
CA GLU A 76 6.10 -8.53 -9.23
C GLU A 76 6.02 -7.02 -9.20
N TRP A 77 4.85 -6.50 -8.87
CA TRP A 77 4.64 -5.06 -8.72
C TRP A 77 3.63 -4.78 -7.62
N LEU A 78 3.71 -3.58 -7.09
CA LEU A 78 2.86 -3.13 -5.98
C LEU A 78 1.38 -3.22 -6.39
N GLY A 79 0.57 -3.88 -5.57
CA GLY A 79 -0.86 -4.06 -5.82
C GLY A 79 -1.74 -3.15 -4.99
N GLY A 80 -1.30 -2.77 -3.80
CA GLY A 80 -2.05 -1.88 -2.94
C GLY A 80 -1.33 -1.62 -1.64
N LEU A 81 -1.84 -0.66 -0.88
CA LEU A 81 -1.19 -0.26 0.35
C LEU A 81 -2.17 0.31 1.37
N THR A 82 -1.73 0.27 2.62
CA THR A 82 -2.39 0.92 3.74
C THR A 82 -1.33 1.65 4.54
N ILE A 83 -1.56 2.92 4.83
CA ILE A 83 -0.62 3.71 5.65
C ILE A 83 -1.29 3.96 6.99
N VAL A 84 -0.57 3.63 8.06
CA VAL A 84 -1.05 3.81 9.44
C VAL A 84 -0.10 4.68 10.24
N ASP A 85 -0.67 5.42 11.19
CA ASP A 85 0.05 6.28 12.13
C ASP A 85 -0.06 5.63 13.52
N VAL A 86 0.98 4.91 13.92
CA VAL A 86 0.98 4.11 15.15
C VAL A 86 2.30 4.32 15.91
N PRO A 87 2.32 4.05 17.22
CA PRO A 87 3.48 4.40 18.05
C PRO A 87 4.72 3.54 17.85
N ASP A 88 4.57 2.28 17.41
CA ASP A 88 5.68 1.34 17.40
C ASP A 88 5.50 0.22 16.38
N ASP A 89 6.58 -0.55 16.18
CA ASP A 89 6.60 -1.68 15.25
C ASP A 89 5.60 -2.77 15.62
N GLU A 90 5.39 -3.00 16.91
CA GLU A 90 4.45 -4.02 17.37
C GLU A 90 3.02 -3.69 16.94
N SER A 91 2.61 -2.45 17.13
CA SER A 91 1.29 -1.98 16.69
C SER A 91 1.14 -2.09 15.17
N ALA A 92 2.19 -1.73 14.42
CA ALA A 92 2.18 -1.83 12.96
C ALA A 92 2.05 -3.28 12.50
N ARG A 93 2.76 -4.19 13.15
CA ARG A 93 2.67 -5.64 12.84
C ARG A 93 1.28 -6.21 13.13
N MET A 94 0.68 -5.78 14.22
CA MET A 94 -0.70 -6.18 14.55
C MET A 94 -1.66 -5.75 13.43
N TRP A 95 -1.58 -4.51 12.99
CA TRP A 95 -2.44 -4.02 11.92
C TRP A 95 -2.16 -4.71 10.58
N ALA A 96 -0.87 -4.97 10.26
CA ALA A 96 -0.51 -5.73 9.06
C ALA A 96 -1.14 -7.13 9.07
N GLY A 97 -1.12 -7.79 10.21
CA GLY A 97 -1.77 -9.10 10.39
C GLY A 97 -3.27 -9.03 10.17
N ARG A 98 -3.92 -8.01 10.69
CA ARG A 98 -5.36 -7.82 10.50
C ARG A 98 -5.72 -7.52 9.04
N VAL A 99 -4.90 -6.74 8.34
CA VAL A 99 -5.09 -6.48 6.91
C VAL A 99 -4.93 -7.78 6.12
N ALA A 100 -3.91 -8.58 6.43
CA ALA A 100 -3.69 -9.85 5.77
C ALA A 100 -4.88 -10.81 5.95
N GLU A 101 -5.41 -10.89 7.15
CA GLU A 101 -6.59 -11.72 7.43
C GLU A 101 -7.83 -11.21 6.69
N GLY A 102 -8.05 -9.91 6.71
CA GLY A 102 -9.22 -9.31 6.06
C GLY A 102 -9.19 -9.42 4.55
N CYS A 103 -8.05 -9.14 3.94
CA CYS A 103 -7.88 -9.23 2.49
C CYS A 103 -7.81 -10.68 2.01
N GLY A 104 -7.15 -11.55 2.76
CA GLY A 104 -6.98 -12.95 2.38
C GLY A 104 -5.69 -13.25 1.61
N TRP A 105 -4.73 -12.33 1.60
CA TRP A 105 -3.42 -12.54 1.01
C TRP A 105 -2.32 -11.86 1.83
N PRO A 106 -1.04 -12.26 1.61
CA PRO A 106 0.07 -11.74 2.41
C PRO A 106 0.23 -10.22 2.34
N GLN A 107 0.73 -9.66 3.42
CA GLN A 107 1.09 -8.25 3.52
C GLN A 107 2.50 -8.15 4.10
N GLU A 108 3.23 -7.10 3.74
CA GLU A 108 4.45 -6.71 4.40
C GLU A 108 4.26 -5.34 5.05
N VAL A 109 5.06 -5.02 6.05
CA VAL A 109 5.01 -3.72 6.71
C VAL A 109 6.41 -3.14 6.85
N ARG A 110 6.54 -1.84 6.51
CA ARG A 110 7.80 -1.10 6.62
C ARG A 110 7.53 0.26 7.25
N ARG A 111 8.43 0.68 8.12
CA ARG A 111 8.35 2.02 8.72
C ARG A 111 8.90 3.06 7.76
N PHE A 112 8.23 4.20 7.66
CA PHE A 112 8.78 5.36 6.97
C PHE A 112 9.93 5.93 7.78
N LYS A 113 10.93 6.49 7.10
CA LYS A 113 12.05 7.14 7.76
C LYS A 113 11.59 8.32 8.60
N ALA A 114 12.25 8.54 9.73
CA ALA A 114 12.08 9.77 10.48
C ALA A 114 12.49 10.96 9.58
N GLY A 115 11.81 12.09 9.74
CA GLY A 115 12.08 13.26 8.91
C GLY A 115 11.59 13.10 7.48
N SER A 116 10.41 12.52 7.29
CA SER A 116 9.79 12.34 5.98
C SER A 116 9.66 13.69 5.26
N LEU A 117 9.64 13.64 3.92
CA LEU A 117 9.49 14.87 3.12
C LEU A 117 8.21 15.63 3.46
N GLN A 118 7.13 14.91 3.76
CA GLN A 118 5.88 15.54 4.17
C GLN A 118 6.05 16.32 5.48
N ALA A 119 6.74 15.73 6.47
CA ALA A 119 7.00 16.41 7.74
C ALA A 119 7.84 17.66 7.54
N LEU A 120 8.85 17.61 6.66
CA LEU A 120 9.67 18.76 6.34
C LEU A 120 8.86 19.91 5.74
N VAL A 121 7.90 19.62 4.91
CA VAL A 121 7.03 20.63 4.28
C VAL A 121 6.04 21.21 5.29
N LEU A 122 5.40 20.36 6.10
CA LEU A 122 4.38 20.81 7.05
C LEU A 122 4.98 21.52 8.26
N ASP A 123 6.15 21.11 8.70
CA ASP A 123 6.81 21.67 9.90
C ASP A 123 7.79 22.79 9.57
N GLY A 124 8.18 22.89 8.30
CA GLY A 124 9.19 23.84 7.85
C GLY A 124 8.69 25.17 7.48
#